data_5f50ef20696e2e08062934e1e7403ef0
#
_entry.id   5f50ef20696e2e08062934e1e7403ef0
#
_cell.length_a   1.000
_cell.length_b   1.000
_cell.length_c   1.000
_cell.angle_alpha   90.00
_cell.angle_beta   90.00
_cell.angle_gamma   90.00
#
_symmetry.space_group_name_H-M   'P 1'
#
loop_
_entity.id
_entity.type
_entity.pdbx_description
1 polymer ?
#
loop_
_entity_poly.entity_id
_entity_poly.type
_entity_poly.pdbx_seq_one_letter_code
_entity_poly.pdbx_strand_id
1 'polypeptide(L)'
;MGYQVSSLDELGEGYGFRSVRRALGVTAFGVNAVVMPPGFDGFLHYHDTQDELYLVHRGRARVEVGGEVRELGPGGLCHVEATTPRKVSNASEDEDLVLFVVGGKDGYVERDGHLVDPERDLERRRAFG
;
A
#
# COMPACT_ATOMS: atom_id res chain seq x y z
N MET A 1 13.23 -24.52 3.18
CA MET A 1 12.29 -25.10 4.10
C MET A 1 12.31 -24.29 5.40
N GLY A 2 11.15 -23.86 5.85
CA GLY A 2 11.02 -23.03 7.04
C GLY A 2 11.29 -21.54 6.83
N TYR A 3 11.89 -21.14 5.73
CA TYR A 3 12.12 -19.73 5.45
C TYR A 3 12.29 -19.45 3.95
N GLN A 4 12.08 -18.21 3.57
CA GLN A 4 12.27 -17.70 2.22
C GLN A 4 13.00 -16.36 2.30
N VAL A 5 13.79 -16.05 1.30
CA VAL A 5 14.56 -14.80 1.22
C VAL A 5 14.38 -14.21 -0.17
N SER A 6 14.14 -12.90 -0.22
CA SER A 6 14.07 -12.15 -1.48
C SER A 6 14.47 -10.69 -1.22
N SER A 7 14.32 -9.86 -2.22
CA SER A 7 14.55 -8.42 -2.11
C SER A 7 13.50 -7.66 -2.91
N LEU A 8 13.35 -6.38 -2.61
CA LEU A 8 12.39 -5.53 -3.32
C LEU A 8 12.58 -5.60 -4.85
N ASP A 9 13.83 -5.60 -5.31
CA ASP A 9 14.12 -5.61 -6.74
C ASP A 9 13.84 -6.97 -7.39
N GLU A 10 13.93 -8.04 -6.64
CA GLU A 10 13.60 -9.39 -7.14
C GLU A 10 12.08 -9.61 -7.25
N LEU A 11 11.29 -8.84 -6.51
CA LEU A 11 9.83 -8.98 -6.48
C LEU A 11 9.13 -8.39 -7.70
N GLY A 12 9.79 -7.53 -8.45
CA GLY A 12 9.21 -6.90 -9.62
C GLY A 12 10.00 -5.70 -10.11
N GLU A 13 9.51 -5.09 -11.16
CA GLU A 13 10.10 -3.91 -11.78
C GLU A 13 9.03 -2.83 -11.96
N GLY A 14 9.49 -1.57 -12.02
CA GLY A 14 8.62 -0.44 -12.30
C GLY A 14 7.65 -0.15 -11.17
N TYR A 15 6.59 0.53 -11.54
CA TYR A 15 5.59 1.03 -10.60
C TYR A 15 4.47 0.02 -10.39
N GLY A 16 3.81 0.09 -9.24
CA GLY A 16 2.70 -0.77 -8.90
C GLY A 16 2.92 -1.55 -7.62
N PHE A 17 2.12 -2.61 -7.46
CA PHE A 17 2.17 -3.49 -6.30
C PHE A 17 3.09 -4.68 -6.57
N ARG A 18 3.87 -5.04 -5.56
CA ARG A 18 4.71 -6.24 -5.58
C ARG A 18 4.29 -7.12 -4.40
N SER A 19 3.75 -8.30 -4.69
CA SER A 19 3.23 -9.18 -3.65
C SER A 19 4.36 -9.87 -2.89
N VAL A 20 4.69 -9.34 -1.73
CA VAL A 20 5.64 -9.97 -0.81
C VAL A 20 5.06 -11.28 -0.27
N ARG A 21 3.77 -11.28 0.04
CA ARG A 21 3.07 -12.45 0.57
C ARG A 21 3.21 -13.67 -0.34
N ARG A 22 2.94 -13.50 -1.61
CA ARG A 22 3.01 -14.61 -2.58
C ARG A 22 4.44 -15.05 -2.80
N ALA A 23 5.35 -14.11 -2.96
CA ALA A 23 6.74 -14.41 -3.25
C ALA A 23 7.44 -15.14 -2.11
N LEU A 24 7.11 -14.81 -0.87
CA LEU A 24 7.76 -15.38 0.31
C LEU A 24 6.92 -16.43 1.04
N GLY A 25 5.72 -16.74 0.54
CA GLY A 25 4.86 -17.74 1.14
C GLY A 25 4.32 -17.34 2.52
N VAL A 26 4.06 -16.06 2.73
CA VAL A 26 3.49 -15.57 3.99
C VAL A 26 2.01 -15.93 4.05
N THR A 27 1.59 -16.64 5.08
CA THR A 27 0.19 -17.08 5.24
C THR A 27 -0.55 -16.38 6.38
N ALA A 28 0.19 -15.76 7.31
CA ALA A 28 -0.40 -15.19 8.51
C ALA A 28 -0.99 -13.80 8.31
N PHE A 29 -0.53 -13.06 7.30
CA PHE A 29 -1.00 -11.70 7.00
C PHE A 29 -0.73 -11.37 5.54
N GLY A 30 -1.36 -10.31 5.06
CA GLY A 30 -1.07 -9.75 3.74
C GLY A 30 0.09 -8.78 3.83
N VAL A 31 0.94 -8.76 2.83
CA VAL A 31 1.99 -7.77 2.73
C VAL A 31 2.35 -7.52 1.27
N ASN A 32 2.38 -6.24 0.89
CA ASN A 32 2.79 -5.78 -0.43
C ASN A 32 3.83 -4.70 -0.29
N ALA A 33 4.74 -4.63 -1.26
CA ALA A 33 5.48 -3.42 -1.52
C ALA A 33 4.73 -2.63 -2.60
N VAL A 34 4.75 -1.32 -2.50
CA VAL A 34 4.11 -0.44 -3.49
C VAL A 34 5.13 0.59 -3.91
N VAL A 35 5.30 0.73 -5.22
CA VAL A 35 6.22 1.72 -5.79
C VAL A 35 5.40 2.70 -6.62
N MET A 36 5.45 3.98 -6.24
CA MET A 36 4.69 5.05 -6.90
C MET A 36 5.63 6.07 -7.54
N PRO A 37 5.36 6.49 -8.79
CA PRO A 37 6.15 7.54 -9.43
C PRO A 37 5.99 8.88 -8.74
N PRO A 38 6.89 9.85 -9.02
CA PRO A 38 6.74 11.21 -8.48
C PRO A 38 5.37 11.80 -8.76
N GLY A 39 4.79 12.45 -7.77
CA GLY A 39 3.50 13.13 -7.86
C GLY A 39 2.29 12.22 -8.00
N PHE A 40 2.46 10.90 -7.86
CA PHE A 40 1.34 9.98 -8.05
C PHE A 40 0.25 10.21 -7.02
N ASP A 41 -0.97 10.41 -7.53
CA ASP A 41 -2.17 10.54 -6.70
C ASP A 41 -2.71 9.13 -6.40
N GLY A 42 -2.77 8.78 -5.14
CA GLY A 42 -3.21 7.46 -4.71
C GLY A 42 -4.70 7.23 -4.94
N PHE A 43 -5.22 6.18 -4.33
CA PHE A 43 -6.61 5.77 -4.47
C PHE A 43 -7.31 5.86 -3.14
N LEU A 44 -8.39 6.64 -3.08
CA LEU A 44 -9.23 6.70 -1.90
C LEU A 44 -10.02 5.39 -1.81
N HIS A 45 -9.79 4.65 -0.74
CA HIS A 45 -10.40 3.34 -0.56
C HIS A 45 -10.59 3.00 0.91
N TYR A 46 -11.35 1.95 1.17
CA TYR A 46 -11.54 1.36 2.48
C TYR A 46 -11.62 -0.15 2.34
N HIS A 47 -11.59 -0.85 3.45
CA HIS A 47 -11.70 -2.31 3.49
C HIS A 47 -12.89 -2.73 4.35
N ASP A 48 -13.40 -3.93 4.13
CA ASP A 48 -14.50 -4.45 4.93
C ASP A 48 -14.02 -4.96 6.30
N THR A 49 -12.89 -5.67 6.32
CA THR A 49 -12.44 -6.41 7.49
C THR A 49 -10.99 -6.13 7.87
N GLN A 50 -10.07 -6.13 6.91
CA GLN A 50 -8.65 -6.05 7.25
C GLN A 50 -8.21 -4.64 7.64
N ASP A 51 -7.47 -4.57 8.75
CA ASP A 51 -6.75 -3.37 9.14
C ASP A 51 -5.45 -3.32 8.36
N GLU A 52 -4.93 -2.13 8.12
CA GLU A 52 -3.66 -1.97 7.38
C GLU A 52 -2.66 -1.12 8.14
N LEU A 53 -1.38 -1.51 8.03
CA LEU A 53 -0.25 -0.74 8.51
C LEU A 53 0.60 -0.35 7.30
N TYR A 54 0.86 0.93 7.17
CA TYR A 54 1.72 1.49 6.13
C TYR A 54 3.07 1.86 6.73
N LEU A 55 4.15 1.47 6.07
CA LEU A 55 5.52 1.83 6.44
C LEU A 55 6.20 2.45 5.23
N VAL A 56 6.65 3.69 5.36
CA VAL A 56 7.42 4.35 4.30
C VAL A 56 8.85 3.84 4.36
N HIS A 57 9.31 3.20 3.29
CA HIS A 57 10.67 2.72 3.15
C HIS A 57 11.57 3.79 2.54
N ARG A 58 11.08 4.47 1.50
CA ARG A 58 11.84 5.48 0.76
C ARG A 58 10.90 6.52 0.15
N GLY A 59 11.33 7.77 0.12
CA GLY A 59 10.53 8.86 -0.42
C GLY A 59 9.64 9.50 0.64
N ARG A 60 8.59 10.19 0.20
CA ARG A 60 7.65 10.88 1.08
C ARG A 60 6.23 10.55 0.69
N ALA A 61 5.46 10.11 1.66
CA ALA A 61 4.05 9.80 1.47
C ALA A 61 3.17 10.94 1.99
N ARG A 62 2.08 11.20 1.28
CA ARG A 62 0.96 11.99 1.81
C ARG A 62 -0.15 11.03 2.15
N VAL A 63 -0.54 11.00 3.42
CA VAL A 63 -1.59 10.12 3.91
C VAL A 63 -2.81 10.95 4.26
N GLU A 64 -3.94 10.64 3.64
CA GLU A 64 -5.22 11.30 3.90
C GLU A 64 -6.14 10.29 4.56
N VAL A 65 -6.49 10.53 5.82
CA VAL A 65 -7.33 9.65 6.64
C VAL A 65 -8.25 10.50 7.50
N GLY A 66 -9.55 10.23 7.44
CA GLY A 66 -10.52 10.89 8.31
C GLY A 66 -10.56 12.40 8.16
N GLY A 67 -10.29 12.92 6.96
CA GLY A 67 -10.26 14.36 6.70
C GLY A 67 -8.95 15.04 7.11
N GLU A 68 -8.01 14.31 7.68
CA GLU A 68 -6.69 14.83 8.02
C GLU A 68 -5.66 14.42 6.98
N VAL A 69 -4.66 15.27 6.79
CA VAL A 69 -3.53 15.03 5.88
C VAL A 69 -2.25 15.06 6.67
N ARG A 70 -1.44 14.04 6.50
CA ARG A 70 -0.11 13.93 7.13
C ARG A 70 0.92 13.58 6.07
N GLU A 71 2.13 14.11 6.21
CA GLU A 71 3.26 13.68 5.41
C GLU A 71 4.19 12.80 6.24
N LEU A 72 4.66 11.70 5.64
CA LEU A 72 5.55 10.74 6.26
C LEU A 72 6.81 10.57 5.42
N GLY A 73 7.96 10.74 6.01
CA GLY A 73 9.25 10.41 5.40
C GLY A 73 9.66 8.97 5.70
N PRO A 74 10.88 8.56 5.30
CA PRO A 74 11.38 7.20 5.55
C PRO A 74 11.29 6.81 7.02
N GLY A 75 10.76 5.60 7.28
CA GLY A 75 10.49 5.13 8.64
C GLY A 75 9.14 5.57 9.19
N GLY A 76 8.39 6.41 8.47
CA GLY A 76 7.06 6.84 8.89
C GLY A 76 6.07 5.70 8.88
N LEU A 77 5.14 5.71 9.82
CA LEU A 77 4.19 4.63 10.06
C LEU A 77 2.78 5.19 10.19
N CYS A 78 1.82 4.46 9.62
CA CYS A 78 0.40 4.79 9.75
C CYS A 78 -0.43 3.53 9.82
N HIS A 79 -1.22 3.38 10.88
CA HIS A 79 -2.18 2.29 11.03
C HIS A 79 -3.58 2.81 10.74
N VAL A 80 -4.32 2.12 9.90
CA VAL A 80 -5.70 2.49 9.54
C VAL A 80 -6.61 1.29 9.74
N GLU A 81 -7.65 1.48 10.52
CA GLU A 81 -8.67 0.44 10.70
C GLU A 81 -9.46 0.25 9.41
N ALA A 82 -9.98 -0.97 9.22
CA ALA A 82 -10.55 -1.44 7.97
C ALA A 82 -11.48 -0.44 7.28
N THR A 83 -12.55 -0.06 7.94
CA THR A 83 -13.62 0.72 7.30
C THR A 83 -13.35 2.23 7.18
N THR A 84 -12.22 2.69 7.69
CA THR A 84 -11.84 4.10 7.58
C THR A 84 -11.30 4.39 6.18
N PRO A 85 -11.92 5.27 5.40
CA PRO A 85 -11.38 5.63 4.08
C PRO A 85 -10.00 6.27 4.19
N ARG A 86 -9.11 5.86 3.30
CA ARG A 86 -7.75 6.40 3.26
C ARG A 86 -7.23 6.50 1.84
N LYS A 87 -6.32 7.42 1.65
CA LYS A 87 -5.57 7.58 0.40
C LYS A 87 -4.11 7.84 0.74
N VAL A 88 -3.22 7.09 0.11
CA VAL A 88 -1.77 7.28 0.23
C VAL A 88 -1.23 7.67 -1.13
N SER A 89 -0.57 8.81 -1.21
CA SER A 89 -0.03 9.37 -2.45
C SER A 89 1.46 9.65 -2.30
N ASN A 90 2.15 9.80 -3.44
CA ASN A 90 3.53 10.26 -3.42
C ASN A 90 3.55 11.79 -3.30
N ALA A 91 4.05 12.28 -2.18
CA ALA A 91 4.11 13.72 -1.92
C ALA A 91 5.30 14.42 -2.61
N SER A 92 6.25 13.65 -3.15
CA SER A 92 7.41 14.20 -3.85
C SER A 92 7.14 14.35 -5.35
N GLU A 93 7.62 15.44 -5.93
CA GLU A 93 7.59 15.66 -7.37
C GLU A 93 8.84 15.11 -8.05
N ASP A 94 9.86 14.70 -7.28
CA ASP A 94 11.17 14.33 -7.80
C ASP A 94 11.55 12.87 -7.56
N GLU A 95 11.03 12.25 -6.53
CA GLU A 95 11.45 10.93 -6.07
C GLU A 95 10.31 9.91 -6.10
N ASP A 96 10.68 8.65 -6.31
CA ASP A 96 9.75 7.55 -6.15
C ASP A 96 9.39 7.38 -4.67
N LEU A 97 8.18 6.93 -4.43
CA LEU A 97 7.75 6.50 -3.10
C LEU A 97 7.75 4.98 -3.07
N VAL A 98 8.41 4.41 -2.07
CA VAL A 98 8.36 2.98 -1.80
C VAL A 98 7.80 2.80 -0.41
N LEU A 99 6.68 2.07 -0.32
CA LEU A 99 6.09 1.73 0.96
C LEU A 99 5.74 0.26 1.03
N PHE A 100 5.66 -0.23 2.27
CA PHE A 100 5.14 -1.56 2.56
C PHE A 100 3.79 -1.42 3.23
N VAL A 101 2.86 -2.27 2.80
CA VAL A 101 1.51 -2.31 3.35
C VAL A 101 1.29 -3.70 3.92
N VAL A 102 1.00 -3.76 5.21
CA VAL A 102 0.71 -5.00 5.92
C VAL A 102 -0.76 -4.99 6.31
N GLY A 103 -1.48 -6.05 5.97
CA GLY A 103 -2.92 -6.11 6.26
C GLY A 103 -3.32 -7.45 6.85
N GLY A 104 -4.38 -7.42 7.66
CA GLY A 104 -4.93 -8.61 8.27
C GLY A 104 -5.97 -8.30 9.33
N LYS A 105 -6.55 -9.38 9.87
CA LYS A 105 -7.45 -9.32 11.03
C LYS A 105 -7.45 -10.71 11.63
N ASP A 106 -6.68 -10.89 12.69
CA ASP A 106 -6.47 -12.22 13.29
C ASP A 106 -5.99 -13.25 12.26
N GLY A 107 -5.17 -12.79 11.30
CA GLY A 107 -4.64 -13.58 10.20
C GLY A 107 -4.83 -12.89 8.87
N TYR A 108 -4.53 -13.63 7.79
CA TYR A 108 -4.68 -13.12 6.43
C TYR A 108 -6.15 -12.95 6.08
N VAL A 109 -6.46 -11.82 5.45
CA VAL A 109 -7.79 -11.53 4.91
C VAL A 109 -7.65 -11.39 3.40
N GLU A 110 -8.49 -12.09 2.64
CA GLU A 110 -8.54 -11.95 1.19
C GLU A 110 -8.97 -10.54 0.78
N ARG A 111 -8.82 -10.23 -0.49
CA ARG A 111 -9.15 -8.91 -1.03
C ARG A 111 -10.54 -8.46 -0.58
N ASP A 112 -10.60 -7.37 0.14
CA ASP A 112 -11.84 -6.79 0.64
C ASP A 112 -11.86 -5.26 0.48
N GLY A 113 -10.97 -4.72 -0.36
CA GLY A 113 -10.88 -3.29 -0.61
C GLY A 113 -11.93 -2.78 -1.58
N HIS A 114 -12.41 -1.56 -1.34
CA HIS A 114 -13.39 -0.88 -2.17
C HIS A 114 -12.94 0.54 -2.47
N LEU A 115 -12.98 0.93 -3.75
CA LEU A 115 -12.77 2.32 -4.13
C LEU A 115 -13.97 3.16 -3.70
N VAL A 116 -13.71 4.32 -3.13
CA VAL A 116 -14.77 5.26 -2.76
C VAL A 116 -15.40 5.87 -4.02
N ASP A 117 -14.58 6.15 -5.03
CA ASP A 117 -15.03 6.69 -6.31
C ASP A 117 -14.54 5.81 -7.47
N PRO A 118 -15.25 4.70 -7.77
CA PRO A 118 -14.85 3.80 -8.85
C PRO A 118 -14.89 4.45 -10.22
N GLU A 119 -15.77 5.41 -10.46
CA GLU A 119 -15.86 6.10 -11.76
C GLU A 119 -14.55 6.84 -12.05
N ARG A 120 -13.98 7.47 -11.06
CA ARG A 120 -12.71 8.16 -11.18
C ARG A 120 -11.51 7.22 -11.22
N ASP A 121 -11.51 6.21 -10.36
CA ASP A 121 -10.28 5.51 -10.00
C ASP A 121 -10.13 4.08 -10.52
N LEU A 122 -11.20 3.42 -10.99
CA LEU A 122 -11.13 2.00 -11.36
C LEU A 122 -10.11 1.74 -12.47
N GLU A 123 -10.14 2.51 -13.55
CA GLU A 123 -9.19 2.34 -14.66
C GLU A 123 -7.76 2.69 -14.24
N ARG A 124 -7.61 3.75 -13.46
CA ARG A 124 -6.31 4.15 -12.90
C ARG A 124 -5.72 3.03 -12.04
N ARG A 125 -6.56 2.39 -11.22
CA ARG A 125 -6.14 1.30 -10.34
C ARG A 125 -5.71 0.07 -11.13
N ARG A 126 -6.45 -0.28 -12.17
CA ARG A 126 -6.10 -1.39 -13.06
C ARG A 126 -4.79 -1.12 -13.78
N ALA A 127 -4.60 0.10 -14.29
CA ALA A 127 -3.38 0.49 -14.99
C ALA A 127 -2.16 0.52 -14.08
N PHE A 128 -2.35 0.83 -12.82
CA PHE A 128 -1.25 0.89 -11.85
C PHE A 128 -0.71 -0.51 -11.52
N GLY A 129 -1.54 -1.51 -11.60
CA GLY A 129 -1.14 -2.92 -11.35
C GLY A 129 -1.48 -3.43 -9.94
#